data_dbe27a18432640ed1661b93336b38a75
#
_entry.id   dbe27a18432640ed1661b93336b38a75
#
_cell.length_a   1.000
_cell.length_b   1.000
_cell.length_c   1.000
_cell.angle_alpha   90.00
_cell.angle_beta   90.00
_cell.angle_gamma   90.00
#
_symmetry.space_group_name_H-M   'P 1'
#
loop_
_entity.id
_entity.type
_entity.pdbx_description
1 polymer ?
#
loop_
_entity_poly.entity_id
_entity_poly.type
_entity_poly.pdbx_seq_one_letter_code
_entity_poly.pdbx_strand_id
1 'polypeptide(L)'
;MTMTDPIADMLTRIRNANTVGHETVEIPASKMKKAIAEILKEEGYIADFEMIKDDKQGMIKVTMKYGANKEKVISGIKKISKPGLKVYAKAGEVPKVLGGLGIAIVSTSKGIVSDKEARKLGVGGEVICYVW
;
A
#
# COMPACT_ATOMS: atom_id res chain seq x y z
N MET A 1 3.04 -24.08 12.10
CA MET A 1 2.40 -22.77 12.30
C MET A 1 2.62 -21.89 11.08
N THR A 2 1.58 -21.39 10.51
CA THR A 2 1.68 -20.47 9.38
C THR A 2 1.81 -19.03 9.90
N MET A 3 2.77 -18.32 9.36
CA MET A 3 2.91 -16.90 9.64
C MET A 3 1.87 -16.13 8.84
N THR A 4 1.18 -15.22 9.50
CA THR A 4 0.20 -14.36 8.84
C THR A 4 0.84 -13.03 8.49
N ASP A 5 0.46 -12.48 7.33
CA ASP A 5 0.89 -11.15 6.90
C ASP A 5 -0.35 -10.37 6.46
N PRO A 6 -0.96 -9.61 7.41
CA PRO A 6 -2.18 -8.86 7.11
C PRO A 6 -1.97 -7.80 6.00
N ILE A 7 -0.76 -7.27 5.88
CA ILE A 7 -0.47 -6.28 4.83
C ILE A 7 -0.39 -6.97 3.46
N ALA A 8 0.24 -8.15 3.40
CA ALA A 8 0.27 -8.93 2.17
C ALA A 8 -1.14 -9.31 1.73
N ASP A 9 -2.02 -9.67 2.68
CA ASP A 9 -3.42 -9.96 2.42
C ASP A 9 -4.13 -8.75 1.82
N MET A 10 -3.94 -7.56 2.41
CA MET A 10 -4.50 -6.32 1.89
C MET A 10 -4.07 -6.07 0.45
N LEU A 11 -2.76 -6.18 0.19
CA LEU A 11 -2.23 -5.93 -1.15
C LEU A 11 -2.72 -6.96 -2.16
N THR A 12 -2.86 -8.22 -1.73
CA THR A 12 -3.41 -9.28 -2.58
C THR A 12 -4.87 -9.01 -2.94
N ARG A 13 -5.68 -8.58 -1.98
CA ARG A 13 -7.09 -8.22 -2.23
C ARG A 13 -7.20 -7.08 -3.25
N ILE A 14 -6.36 -6.06 -3.10
CA ILE A 14 -6.34 -4.92 -4.04
C ILE A 14 -5.88 -5.40 -5.42
N ARG A 15 -4.83 -6.22 -5.48
CA ARG A 15 -4.32 -6.76 -6.74
C ARG A 15 -5.40 -7.58 -7.46
N ASN A 16 -6.09 -8.45 -6.74
CA ASN A 16 -7.15 -9.29 -7.32
C ASN A 16 -8.32 -8.45 -7.81
N ALA A 17 -8.76 -7.47 -7.03
CA ALA A 17 -9.82 -6.55 -7.43
C ALA A 17 -9.44 -5.78 -8.70
N ASN A 18 -8.19 -5.34 -8.78
CA ASN A 18 -7.66 -4.65 -9.95
C ASN A 18 -7.64 -5.55 -11.20
N THR A 19 -7.25 -6.82 -11.02
CA THR A 19 -7.17 -7.78 -12.12
C THR A 19 -8.53 -8.10 -12.69
N VAL A 20 -9.53 -8.28 -11.82
CA VAL A 20 -10.90 -8.64 -12.22
C VAL A 20 -11.70 -7.40 -12.65
N GLY A 21 -11.30 -6.22 -12.22
CA GLY A 21 -11.99 -4.98 -12.53
C GLY A 21 -13.12 -4.65 -11.58
N HIS A 22 -13.03 -5.10 -10.32
CA HIS A 22 -14.03 -4.77 -9.29
C HIS A 22 -13.98 -3.28 -8.96
N GLU A 23 -15.15 -2.68 -8.70
CA GLU A 23 -15.24 -1.27 -8.34
C GLU A 23 -14.78 -1.03 -6.91
N THR A 24 -15.06 -1.97 -6.00
CA THR A 24 -14.69 -1.85 -4.59
C THR A 24 -14.12 -3.15 -4.06
N VAL A 25 -13.36 -3.04 -2.97
CA VAL A 25 -12.86 -4.18 -2.23
C VAL A 25 -12.86 -3.86 -0.74
N GLU A 26 -13.27 -4.82 0.08
CA GLU A 26 -13.29 -4.66 1.53
C GLU A 26 -12.12 -5.39 2.18
N ILE A 27 -11.51 -4.74 3.15
CA ILE A 27 -10.29 -5.22 3.82
C ILE A 27 -10.48 -5.03 5.33
N PRO A 28 -10.14 -6.04 6.16
CA PRO A 28 -10.16 -5.84 7.61
C PRO A 28 -9.27 -4.65 7.99
N ALA A 29 -9.79 -3.76 8.85
CA ALA A 29 -9.12 -2.50 9.15
C ALA A 29 -7.99 -2.64 10.16
N SER A 30 -6.99 -1.78 10.04
CA SER A 30 -5.96 -1.53 11.04
C SER A 30 -5.39 -0.13 10.78
N LYS A 31 -4.67 0.41 11.77
CA LYS A 31 -4.03 1.72 11.61
C LYS A 31 -3.04 1.73 10.45
N MET A 32 -2.24 0.66 10.35
CA MET A 32 -1.25 0.53 9.29
C MET A 32 -1.89 0.44 7.91
N LYS A 33 -2.95 -0.36 7.78
CA LYS A 33 -3.67 -0.51 6.51
C LYS A 33 -4.35 0.80 6.10
N LYS A 34 -4.88 1.55 7.07
CA LYS A 34 -5.46 2.86 6.80
C LYS A 34 -4.40 3.82 6.25
N ALA A 35 -3.21 3.83 6.87
CA ALA A 35 -2.11 4.68 6.41
C ALA A 35 -1.69 4.32 4.98
N ILE A 36 -1.64 3.02 4.67
CA ILE A 36 -1.32 2.55 3.32
C ILE A 36 -2.39 3.01 2.32
N ALA A 37 -3.67 2.88 2.69
CA ALA A 37 -4.77 3.34 1.83
C ALA A 37 -4.70 4.84 1.56
N GLU A 38 -4.35 5.65 2.57
CA GLU A 38 -4.17 7.08 2.41
C GLU A 38 -3.08 7.40 1.38
N ILE A 39 -1.94 6.69 1.43
CA ILE A 39 -0.85 6.89 0.48
C ILE A 39 -1.28 6.49 -0.93
N LEU A 40 -1.95 5.35 -1.07
CA LEU A 40 -2.44 4.89 -2.38
C LEU A 40 -3.41 5.90 -2.99
N LYS A 41 -4.27 6.50 -2.17
CA LYS A 41 -5.19 7.53 -2.64
C LYS A 41 -4.45 8.80 -3.06
N GLU A 42 -3.53 9.29 -2.23
CA GLU A 42 -2.75 10.48 -2.53
C GLU A 42 -1.93 10.33 -3.81
N GLU A 43 -1.37 9.14 -4.04
CA GLU A 43 -0.54 8.87 -5.21
C GLU A 43 -1.36 8.47 -6.44
N GLY A 44 -2.69 8.44 -6.30
CA GLY A 44 -3.57 8.22 -7.44
C GLY A 44 -3.75 6.78 -7.87
N TYR A 45 -3.42 5.81 -7.01
CA TYR A 45 -3.58 4.39 -7.33
C TYR A 45 -4.97 3.85 -7.00
N ILE A 46 -5.65 4.47 -6.04
CA ILE A 46 -7.07 4.18 -5.75
C ILE A 46 -7.86 5.48 -5.79
N ALA A 47 -9.16 5.38 -6.02
CA ALA A 47 -10.01 6.57 -6.09
C ALA A 47 -10.32 7.13 -4.72
N ASP A 48 -10.65 6.25 -3.76
CA ASP A 48 -11.01 6.66 -2.41
C ASP A 48 -11.03 5.44 -1.49
N PHE A 49 -11.21 5.68 -0.21
CA PHE A 49 -11.50 4.62 0.76
C PHE A 49 -12.35 5.18 1.89
N GLU A 50 -13.09 4.32 2.56
CA GLU A 50 -13.85 4.70 3.75
C GLU A 50 -13.72 3.65 4.84
N MET A 51 -13.80 4.10 6.08
CA MET A 51 -13.75 3.22 7.23
C MET A 51 -15.16 2.84 7.61
N ILE A 52 -15.44 1.53 7.67
CA ILE A 52 -16.74 1.00 8.03
C ILE A 52 -16.62 0.33 9.39
N LYS A 53 -17.42 0.78 10.34
CA LYS A 53 -17.42 0.18 11.67
C LYS A 53 -18.21 -1.12 11.66
N ASP A 54 -17.71 -2.12 12.39
CA ASP A 54 -18.42 -3.37 12.64
C ASP A 54 -18.25 -3.76 14.11
N ASP A 55 -18.62 -4.98 14.47
CA ASP A 55 -18.52 -5.47 15.85
C ASP A 55 -17.08 -5.82 16.25
N LYS A 56 -16.13 -5.68 15.37
CA LYS A 56 -14.71 -6.05 15.58
C LYS A 56 -13.80 -4.85 15.30
N GLN A 57 -12.77 -5.05 14.47
CA GLN A 57 -11.81 -3.99 14.15
C GLN A 57 -12.32 -3.02 13.08
N GLY A 58 -13.42 -3.34 12.42
CA GLY A 58 -13.92 -2.56 11.29
C GLY A 58 -13.36 -3.04 9.96
N MET A 59 -13.87 -2.43 8.90
CA MET A 59 -13.45 -2.72 7.54
C MET A 59 -13.03 -1.43 6.85
N ILE A 60 -12.10 -1.56 5.91
CA ILE A 60 -11.76 -0.47 4.98
C ILE A 60 -12.37 -0.85 3.64
N LYS A 61 -13.25 -0.01 3.14
CA LYS A 61 -13.82 -0.18 1.80
C LYS A 61 -13.02 0.68 0.84
N VAL A 62 -12.27 0.05 -0.04
CA VAL A 62 -11.44 0.72 -1.03
C VAL A 62 -12.21 0.82 -2.33
N THR A 63 -12.30 2.04 -2.87
CA THR A 63 -12.88 2.28 -4.19
C THR A 63 -11.73 2.26 -5.19
N MET A 64 -11.74 1.29 -6.09
CA MET A 64 -10.69 1.12 -7.09
C MET A 64 -10.77 2.22 -8.14
N LYS A 65 -9.64 2.48 -8.78
CA LYS A 65 -9.54 3.50 -9.83
C LYS A 65 -9.16 2.85 -11.15
N TYR A 66 -9.86 3.24 -12.19
CA TYR A 66 -9.56 2.75 -13.55
C TYR A 66 -9.53 3.94 -14.51
N GLY A 67 -8.77 3.80 -15.57
CA GLY A 67 -8.73 4.77 -16.66
C GLY A 67 -9.89 4.57 -17.64
N ALA A 68 -9.81 5.21 -18.79
CA ALA A 68 -10.78 5.05 -19.86
C ALA A 68 -10.84 3.58 -20.29
N ASN A 69 -12.05 3.08 -20.62
CA ASN A 69 -12.27 1.68 -21.03
C ASN A 69 -11.79 0.66 -19.97
N LYS A 70 -11.90 1.02 -18.69
CA LYS A 70 -11.47 0.19 -17.55
C LYS A 70 -9.99 -0.17 -17.60
N GLU A 71 -9.14 0.71 -18.12
CA GLU A 71 -7.70 0.52 -18.04
C GLU A 71 -7.23 0.49 -16.60
N LYS A 72 -6.35 -0.45 -16.29
CA LYS A 72 -5.81 -0.62 -14.95
C LYS A 72 -4.82 0.50 -14.63
N VAL A 73 -5.05 1.19 -13.52
CA VAL A 73 -4.14 2.22 -13.02
C VAL A 73 -2.96 1.57 -12.30
N ILE A 74 -3.22 0.48 -11.58
CA ILE A 74 -2.17 -0.28 -10.90
C ILE A 74 -1.64 -1.33 -11.86
N SER A 75 -0.35 -1.24 -12.21
CA SER A 75 0.32 -2.24 -13.05
C SER A 75 0.90 -3.37 -12.23
N GLY A 76 1.33 -3.09 -11.02
CA GLY A 76 1.88 -4.10 -10.14
C GLY A 76 1.93 -3.68 -8.69
N ILE A 77 1.89 -4.67 -7.81
CA ILE A 77 2.06 -4.51 -6.37
C ILE A 77 2.97 -5.64 -5.90
N LYS A 78 4.01 -5.30 -5.14
CA LYS A 78 4.92 -6.31 -4.62
C LYS A 78 5.21 -6.05 -3.14
N LYS A 79 4.90 -7.05 -2.29
CA LYS A 79 5.27 -7.00 -0.87
C LYS A 79 6.77 -7.26 -0.76
N ILE A 80 7.50 -6.33 -0.14
CA ILE A 80 8.95 -6.41 -0.01
C ILE A 80 9.36 -6.99 1.34
N SER A 81 8.96 -6.35 2.44
CA SER A 81 9.26 -6.83 3.78
C SER A 81 8.28 -7.94 4.16
N LYS A 82 8.78 -9.03 4.73
CA LYS A 82 7.97 -10.20 5.09
C LYS A 82 8.14 -10.49 6.58
N PRO A 83 7.17 -11.17 7.24
CA PRO A 83 7.31 -11.46 8.67
C PRO A 83 8.62 -12.15 9.04
N GLY A 84 9.10 -13.09 8.22
CA GLY A 84 10.34 -13.81 8.47
C GLY A 84 11.59 -13.15 7.89
N LEU A 85 11.45 -12.07 7.11
CA LEU A 85 12.57 -11.42 6.47
C LEU A 85 12.25 -9.95 6.25
N LYS A 86 12.57 -9.12 7.24
CA LYS A 86 12.34 -7.68 7.17
C LYS A 86 13.39 -7.01 6.29
N VAL A 87 12.95 -6.03 5.50
CA VAL A 87 13.83 -5.27 4.60
C VAL A 87 13.82 -3.81 5.04
N TYR A 88 15.01 -3.27 5.32
CA TYR A 88 15.17 -1.89 5.77
C TYR A 88 16.03 -1.11 4.79
N ALA A 89 15.79 0.19 4.69
CA ALA A 89 16.62 1.12 3.94
C ALA A 89 17.02 2.27 4.83
N LYS A 90 18.28 2.68 4.74
CA LYS A 90 18.79 3.85 5.47
C LYS A 90 18.29 5.13 4.83
N ALA A 91 18.32 6.23 5.59
CA ALA A 91 18.04 7.55 5.05
C ALA A 91 18.97 7.81 3.85
N GLY A 92 18.41 8.30 2.76
CA GLY A 92 19.15 8.52 1.52
C GLY A 92 19.31 7.29 0.63
N GLU A 93 18.96 6.10 1.14
CA GLU A 93 19.07 4.85 0.39
C GLU A 93 17.71 4.21 0.10
N VAL A 94 16.61 4.92 0.35
CA VAL A 94 15.27 4.43 0.07
C VAL A 94 15.11 4.24 -1.43
N PRO A 95 14.73 3.02 -1.89
CA PRO A 95 14.71 2.74 -3.32
C PRO A 95 13.63 3.52 -4.07
N LYS A 96 13.93 3.81 -5.33
CA LYS A 96 12.94 4.35 -6.27
C LYS A 96 12.39 3.20 -7.08
N VAL A 97 11.07 3.22 -7.29
CA VAL A 97 10.39 2.19 -8.07
C VAL A 97 10.22 2.71 -9.50
N LEU A 98 10.72 1.97 -10.48
CA LEU A 98 10.68 2.35 -11.90
C LEU A 98 11.17 3.79 -12.14
N GLY A 99 12.32 4.14 -11.53
CA GLY A 99 12.91 5.46 -11.72
C GLY A 99 12.08 6.61 -11.17
N GLY A 100 11.14 6.32 -10.27
CA GLY A 100 10.26 7.33 -9.68
C GLY A 100 8.86 7.34 -10.25
N LEU A 101 8.55 6.49 -11.23
CA LEU A 101 7.20 6.37 -11.78
C LEU A 101 6.25 5.64 -10.84
N GLY A 102 6.78 4.69 -10.06
CA GLY A 102 6.04 4.02 -9.01
C GLY A 102 6.40 4.57 -7.63
N ILE A 103 5.92 3.91 -6.58
CA ILE A 103 6.21 4.30 -5.20
C ILE A 103 6.64 3.09 -4.38
N ALA A 104 7.48 3.36 -3.37
CA ALA A 104 7.68 2.44 -2.27
C ALA A 104 6.93 3.00 -1.05
N ILE A 105 6.33 2.12 -0.27
CA ILE A 105 5.68 2.51 0.99
C ILE A 105 6.63 2.08 2.10
N VAL A 106 6.98 3.00 2.98
CA VAL A 106 8.02 2.83 4.00
C VAL A 106 7.48 3.15 5.39
N SER A 107 7.76 2.28 6.34
CA SER A 107 7.44 2.53 7.76
C SER A 107 8.64 3.20 8.42
N THR A 108 8.49 4.45 8.81
CA THR A 108 9.57 5.27 9.36
C THR A 108 9.25 5.74 10.77
N SER A 109 10.21 6.40 11.42
CA SER A 109 10.00 7.04 12.72
C SER A 109 8.98 8.18 12.63
N LYS A 110 8.72 8.70 11.44
CA LYS A 110 7.73 9.75 11.19
C LYS A 110 6.40 9.19 10.70
N GLY A 111 6.20 7.87 10.77
CA GLY A 111 5.01 7.19 10.33
C GLY A 111 5.20 6.45 9.03
N ILE A 112 4.09 5.97 8.47
CA ILE A 112 4.11 5.26 7.20
C ILE A 112 3.96 6.29 6.09
N VAL A 113 4.94 6.33 5.19
CA VAL A 113 5.03 7.35 4.15
C VAL A 113 5.48 6.73 2.82
N SER A 114 5.35 7.48 1.74
CA SER A 114 5.92 7.08 0.44
C SER A 114 7.43 7.30 0.46
N ASP A 115 8.13 6.68 -0.48
CA ASP A 115 9.57 6.89 -0.65
C ASP A 115 9.90 8.36 -0.91
N LYS A 116 9.05 9.06 -1.65
CA LYS A 116 9.24 10.49 -1.92
C LYS A 116 9.20 11.31 -0.62
N GLU A 117 8.23 11.02 0.22
CA GLU A 117 8.09 11.73 1.50
C GLU A 117 9.22 11.35 2.45
N ALA A 118 9.65 10.08 2.47
CA ALA A 118 10.78 9.64 3.29
C ALA A 118 12.06 10.38 2.90
N ARG A 119 12.33 10.55 1.60
CA ARG A 119 13.48 11.30 1.12
C ARG A 119 13.39 12.77 1.53
N LYS A 120 12.20 13.36 1.42
CA LYS A 120 11.96 14.75 1.80
C LYS A 120 12.20 14.97 3.29
N LEU A 121 11.77 14.00 4.12
CA LEU A 121 11.98 14.05 5.57
C LEU A 121 13.38 13.65 6.01
N GLY A 122 14.18 13.07 5.10
CA GLY A 122 15.52 12.61 5.42
C GLY A 122 15.55 11.38 6.32
N VAL A 123 14.56 10.50 6.21
CA VAL A 123 14.45 9.29 7.05
C VAL A 123 14.46 8.03 6.21
N GLY A 124 14.87 6.93 6.82
CA GLY A 124 14.73 5.59 6.29
C GLY A 124 13.77 4.78 7.14
N GLY A 125 13.64 3.50 6.84
CA GLY A 125 12.80 2.62 7.61
C GLY A 125 12.56 1.28 6.93
N GLU A 126 11.54 0.58 7.36
CA GLU A 126 11.16 -0.71 6.79
C GLU A 126 10.44 -0.49 5.46
N VAL A 127 10.97 -1.10 4.41
CA VAL A 127 10.35 -1.03 3.08
C VAL A 127 9.22 -2.06 3.02
N ILE A 128 7.99 -1.59 3.05
CA ILE A 128 6.81 -2.45 3.13
C ILE A 128 6.50 -3.08 1.77
N CYS A 129 6.35 -2.26 0.75
CA CYS A 129 5.93 -2.73 -0.57
C CYS A 129 6.29 -1.73 -1.66
N TYR A 130 6.20 -2.20 -2.90
CA TYR A 130 6.28 -1.37 -4.10
C TYR A 130 4.92 -1.39 -4.80
N VAL A 131 4.53 -0.25 -5.36
CA VAL A 131 3.31 -0.11 -6.18
C VAL A 131 3.68 0.70 -7.42
N TRP A 132 3.23 0.23 -8.58
CA TRP A 132 3.47 0.95 -9.83
C TRP A 132 2.38 0.71 -10.87
#